data_3e92f5349b5aa060a77bc506fc02568f
#
_entry.id   3e92f5349b5aa060a77bc506fc02568f
#
_cell.length_a   1.000
_cell.length_b   1.000
_cell.length_c   1.000
_cell.angle_alpha   90.00
_cell.angle_beta   90.00
_cell.angle_gamma   90.00
#
_symmetry.space_group_name_H-M   'P 1'
#
loop_
_entity.id
_entity.type
_entity.pdbx_description
1 polymer ?
#
loop_
_entity_poly.entity_id
_entity_poly.type
_entity_poly.pdbx_seq_one_letter_code
_entity_poly.pdbx_strand_id
1 'polypeptide(L)'
;MPACRFRRLGSKVPHMVVLIILFTAWLVFRGIGSLGVAAFATWQASACYGLVVMFVFTGIAHFNKMKHDLVRMVPAMFGQPMVLVYVTGVLEFMGAAGLLLPRFRSLTGICLIVLLIALFPANVHAVLTGARLAGRPATALWLRAPMQLLLIGLLWWSSRA
;
A
#
# COMPACT_ATOMS: atom_id res chain seq x y z
N MET A 1 6.86 23.63 -40.75
CA MET A 1 7.26 22.24 -40.44
C MET A 1 6.67 21.88 -39.08
N PRO A 2 5.69 20.97 -38.98
CA PRO A 2 5.10 20.59 -37.69
C PRO A 2 6.00 19.56 -37.02
N ALA A 3 6.49 19.90 -35.82
CA ALA A 3 7.26 19.00 -34.98
C ALA A 3 6.40 17.80 -34.58
N CYS A 4 6.83 16.63 -35.04
CA CYS A 4 6.25 15.32 -34.75
C CYS A 4 6.28 15.09 -33.23
N ARG A 5 5.13 15.23 -32.56
CA ARG A 5 4.96 14.97 -31.14
C ARG A 5 5.01 13.45 -30.93
N PHE A 6 6.21 12.94 -30.70
CA PHE A 6 6.44 11.56 -30.32
C PHE A 6 5.70 11.33 -28.99
N ARG A 7 4.46 10.84 -29.08
CA ARG A 7 3.64 10.41 -27.94
C ARG A 7 4.33 9.17 -27.35
N ARG A 8 5.24 9.37 -26.39
CA ARG A 8 5.76 8.26 -25.58
C ARG A 8 4.56 7.56 -24.96
N LEU A 9 4.33 6.35 -25.41
CA LEU A 9 3.51 5.35 -24.73
C LEU A 9 4.22 5.01 -23.40
N GLY A 10 4.15 5.93 -22.45
CA GLY A 10 4.68 5.75 -21.10
C GLY A 10 3.83 4.69 -20.40
N SER A 11 4.44 3.55 -20.13
CA SER A 11 3.90 2.39 -19.45
C SER A 11 2.93 2.76 -18.30
N LYS A 12 1.72 2.21 -18.35
CA LYS A 12 0.60 2.39 -17.40
C LYS A 12 0.81 1.68 -16.04
N VAL A 13 2.03 1.27 -15.71
CA VAL A 13 2.34 0.24 -14.70
C VAL A 13 2.53 0.70 -13.25
N PRO A 14 2.82 1.98 -12.88
CA PRO A 14 3.25 2.26 -11.50
C PRO A 14 2.13 2.29 -10.45
N HIS A 15 0.87 2.42 -10.84
CA HIS A 15 -0.23 2.48 -9.88
C HIS A 15 -0.63 1.10 -9.36
N MET A 16 -0.31 0.06 -10.12
CA MET A 16 -0.58 -1.34 -9.76
C MET A 16 0.61 -2.00 -9.06
N VAL A 17 1.76 -1.31 -8.89
CA VAL A 17 2.96 -1.90 -8.27
C VAL A 17 2.67 -2.47 -6.90
N VAL A 18 1.89 -1.77 -6.08
CA VAL A 18 1.50 -2.23 -4.74
C VAL A 18 0.73 -3.55 -4.81
N LEU A 19 -0.24 -3.66 -5.72
CA LEU A 19 -1.00 -4.89 -5.93
C LEU A 19 -0.15 -6.00 -6.54
N ILE A 20 0.74 -5.66 -7.48
CA ILE A 20 1.67 -6.63 -8.09
C ILE A 20 2.56 -7.23 -7.01
N ILE A 21 3.16 -6.40 -6.15
CA ILE A 21 3.99 -6.86 -5.03
C ILE A 21 3.18 -7.76 -4.10
N LEU A 22 1.97 -7.33 -3.70
CA LEU A 22 1.10 -8.09 -2.83
C LEU A 22 0.78 -9.47 -3.41
N PHE A 23 0.25 -9.52 -4.63
CA PHE A 23 -0.17 -10.79 -5.24
C PHE A 23 1.01 -11.70 -5.57
N THR A 24 2.14 -11.11 -6.04
CA THR A 24 3.36 -11.89 -6.28
C THR A 24 3.87 -12.51 -4.99
N ALA A 25 4.01 -11.72 -3.92
CA ALA A 25 4.45 -12.23 -2.63
C ALA A 25 3.47 -13.28 -2.08
N TRP A 26 2.17 -13.04 -2.16
CA TRP A 26 1.15 -13.98 -1.74
C TRP A 26 1.27 -15.34 -2.46
N LEU A 27 1.38 -15.33 -3.80
CA LEU A 27 1.53 -16.55 -4.59
C LEU A 27 2.86 -17.26 -4.31
N VAL A 28 3.95 -16.52 -4.13
CA VAL A 28 5.25 -17.09 -3.76
C VAL A 28 5.16 -17.80 -2.41
N PHE A 29 4.61 -17.14 -1.38
CA PHE A 29 4.44 -17.78 -0.07
C PHE A 29 3.49 -18.99 -0.14
N ARG A 30 2.42 -18.91 -0.92
CA ARG A 30 1.51 -20.05 -1.12
C ARG A 30 2.21 -21.23 -1.82
N GLY A 31 3.06 -20.93 -2.80
CA GLY A 31 3.91 -21.93 -3.47
C GLY A 31 4.87 -22.61 -2.48
N ILE A 32 5.54 -21.82 -1.64
CA ILE A 32 6.42 -22.35 -0.57
C ILE A 32 5.61 -23.19 0.42
N GLY A 33 4.40 -22.78 0.77
CA GLY A 33 3.50 -23.54 1.63
C GLY A 33 3.11 -24.91 1.05
N SER A 34 2.96 -25.01 -0.27
CA SER A 34 2.68 -26.31 -0.95
C SER A 34 3.89 -27.27 -0.92
N LEU A 35 5.10 -26.75 -0.69
CA LEU A 35 6.32 -27.54 -0.50
C LEU A 35 6.51 -28.04 0.95
N GLY A 36 5.50 -27.84 1.84
CA GLY A 36 5.50 -28.37 3.19
C GLY A 36 5.86 -27.38 4.31
N VAL A 37 6.04 -26.09 3.99
CA VAL A 37 6.29 -25.07 5.02
C VAL A 37 4.99 -24.70 5.71
N ALA A 38 4.79 -25.17 6.94
CA ALA A 38 3.55 -25.01 7.71
C ALA A 38 3.09 -23.55 7.88
N ALA A 39 4.02 -22.61 8.02
CA ALA A 39 3.72 -21.18 8.18
C ALA A 39 2.91 -20.60 6.98
N PHE A 40 2.99 -21.19 5.80
CA PHE A 40 2.36 -20.72 4.56
C PHE A 40 1.33 -21.74 4.01
N ALA A 41 0.93 -22.71 4.83
CA ALA A 41 0.08 -23.83 4.40
C ALA A 41 -1.33 -23.39 3.96
N THR A 42 -1.85 -22.30 4.52
CA THR A 42 -3.18 -21.78 4.19
C THR A 42 -3.11 -20.55 3.29
N TRP A 43 -4.15 -20.32 2.49
CA TRP A 43 -4.28 -19.11 1.67
C TRP A 43 -4.30 -17.84 2.52
N GLN A 44 -4.91 -17.89 3.71
CA GLN A 44 -4.98 -16.79 4.65
C GLN A 44 -3.60 -16.44 5.21
N ALA A 45 -2.85 -17.45 5.69
CA ALA A 45 -1.50 -17.24 6.19
C ALA A 45 -0.59 -16.64 5.11
N SER A 46 -0.59 -17.24 3.91
CA SER A 46 0.21 -16.73 2.78
C SER A 46 -0.17 -15.29 2.39
N ALA A 47 -1.48 -14.93 2.42
CA ALA A 47 -1.94 -13.57 2.17
C ALA A 47 -1.45 -12.59 3.24
N CYS A 48 -1.45 -13.01 4.51
CA CYS A 48 -0.93 -12.22 5.61
C CYS A 48 0.55 -11.85 5.40
N TYR A 49 1.39 -12.81 5.01
CA TYR A 49 2.79 -12.54 4.67
C TYR A 49 2.94 -11.67 3.41
N GLY A 50 2.06 -11.85 2.41
CA GLY A 50 2.00 -10.95 1.26
C GLY A 50 1.72 -9.50 1.64
N LEU A 51 0.79 -9.29 2.57
CA LEU A 51 0.48 -7.96 3.14
C LEU A 51 1.67 -7.39 3.91
N VAL A 52 2.40 -8.21 4.67
CA VAL A 52 3.64 -7.78 5.36
C VAL A 52 4.65 -7.22 4.35
N VAL A 53 4.94 -7.96 3.27
CA VAL A 53 5.87 -7.51 2.22
C VAL A 53 5.38 -6.20 1.59
N MET A 54 4.09 -6.09 1.31
CA MET A 54 3.50 -4.90 0.75
C MET A 54 3.64 -3.69 1.69
N PHE A 55 3.31 -3.83 3.00
CA PHE A 55 3.43 -2.73 3.96
C PHE A 55 4.88 -2.32 4.22
N VAL A 56 5.82 -3.26 4.21
CA VAL A 56 7.26 -2.92 4.26
C VAL A 56 7.64 -2.11 3.03
N PHE A 57 7.22 -2.52 1.84
CA PHE A 57 7.52 -1.79 0.60
C PHE A 57 6.91 -0.38 0.59
N THR A 58 5.65 -0.24 0.98
CA THR A 58 4.99 1.08 1.06
C THR A 58 5.58 1.93 2.18
N GLY A 59 5.86 1.35 3.34
CA GLY A 59 6.53 2.01 4.45
C GLY A 59 7.88 2.63 4.05
N ILE A 60 8.69 1.94 3.25
CA ILE A 60 9.96 2.48 2.73
C ILE A 60 9.74 3.77 1.92
N ALA A 61 8.63 3.91 1.21
CA ALA A 61 8.32 5.11 0.42
C ALA A 61 8.23 6.38 1.29
N HIS A 62 7.84 6.24 2.55
CA HIS A 62 7.73 7.35 3.51
C HIS A 62 9.09 7.90 3.97
N PHE A 63 10.19 7.14 3.78
CA PHE A 63 11.53 7.52 4.22
C PHE A 63 12.50 7.81 3.08
N ASN A 64 12.14 7.49 1.84
CA ASN A 64 12.95 7.72 0.66
C ASN A 64 12.56 9.03 -0.06
N LYS A 65 13.02 9.22 -1.31
CA LYS A 65 12.74 10.42 -2.12
C LYS A 65 11.23 10.63 -2.40
N MET A 66 10.41 9.57 -2.34
CA MET A 66 8.97 9.64 -2.56
C MET A 66 8.22 10.37 -1.43
N LYS A 67 8.84 10.54 -0.24
CA LYS A 67 8.23 11.28 0.88
C LYS A 67 7.75 12.68 0.49
N HIS A 68 8.49 13.37 -0.38
CA HIS A 68 8.11 14.71 -0.83
C HIS A 68 6.84 14.72 -1.69
N ASP A 69 6.64 13.66 -2.46
CA ASP A 69 5.40 13.48 -3.23
C ASP A 69 4.24 13.11 -2.30
N LEU A 70 4.47 12.27 -1.29
CA LEU A 70 3.48 11.91 -0.28
C LEU A 70 3.03 13.14 0.52
N VAL A 71 3.96 14.02 0.89
CA VAL A 71 3.67 15.29 1.57
C VAL A 71 2.69 16.15 0.76
N ARG A 72 2.84 16.21 -0.56
CA ARG A 72 1.92 16.94 -1.44
C ARG A 72 0.52 16.34 -1.52
N MET A 73 0.34 15.10 -1.12
CA MET A 73 -0.96 14.43 -1.06
C MET A 73 -1.73 14.77 0.21
N VAL A 74 -1.04 15.21 1.27
CA VAL A 74 -1.67 15.55 2.55
C VAL A 74 -2.38 16.91 2.43
N PRO A 75 -3.68 17.00 2.80
CA PRO A 75 -4.39 18.26 2.82
C PRO A 75 -3.73 19.28 3.77
N ALA A 76 -3.68 20.56 3.36
CA ALA A 76 -3.03 21.64 4.14
C ALA A 76 -3.61 21.84 5.55
N MET A 77 -4.85 21.42 5.79
CA MET A 77 -5.53 21.49 7.09
C MET A 77 -4.83 20.71 8.22
N PHE A 78 -3.95 19.76 7.88
CA PHE A 78 -3.24 18.96 8.87
C PHE A 78 -1.94 19.59 9.40
N GLY A 79 -1.64 20.82 9.08
CA GLY A 79 -0.58 21.65 9.68
C GLY A 79 0.86 21.19 9.47
N GLN A 80 1.17 19.90 9.66
CA GLN A 80 2.52 19.35 9.55
C GLN A 80 2.57 18.10 8.66
N PRO A 81 2.44 18.23 7.35
CA PRO A 81 2.32 17.09 6.44
C PRO A 81 3.54 16.16 6.44
N MET A 82 4.75 16.68 6.67
CA MET A 82 5.97 15.85 6.74
C MET A 82 5.96 14.92 7.96
N VAL A 83 5.50 15.42 9.11
CA VAL A 83 5.38 14.61 10.33
C VAL A 83 4.36 13.48 10.12
N LEU A 84 3.20 13.79 9.50
CA LEU A 84 2.18 12.79 9.19
C LEU A 84 2.73 11.71 8.25
N VAL A 85 3.50 12.08 7.23
CA VAL A 85 4.13 11.11 6.33
C VAL A 85 5.07 10.18 7.09
N TYR A 86 5.90 10.69 8.01
CA TYR A 86 6.78 9.83 8.81
C TYR A 86 6.00 8.95 9.79
N VAL A 87 5.01 9.50 10.48
CA VAL A 87 4.17 8.76 11.43
C VAL A 87 3.46 7.61 10.72
N THR A 88 2.85 7.87 9.57
CA THR A 88 2.17 6.80 8.80
C THR A 88 3.13 5.72 8.33
N GLY A 89 4.34 6.08 7.89
CA GLY A 89 5.38 5.11 7.53
C GLY A 89 5.82 4.23 8.71
N VAL A 90 5.98 4.81 9.91
CA VAL A 90 6.27 4.06 11.14
C VAL A 90 5.12 3.12 11.46
N LEU A 91 3.87 3.59 11.38
CA LEU A 91 2.68 2.77 11.63
C LEU A 91 2.55 1.60 10.64
N GLU A 92 2.93 1.80 9.36
CA GLU A 92 2.98 0.72 8.37
C GLU A 92 4.03 -0.35 8.75
N PHE A 93 5.23 0.04 9.20
CA PHE A 93 6.24 -0.91 9.66
C PHE A 93 5.82 -1.64 10.94
N MET A 94 5.24 -0.93 11.91
CA MET A 94 4.70 -1.55 13.13
C MET A 94 3.58 -2.53 12.77
N GLY A 95 2.72 -2.16 11.83
CA GLY A 95 1.69 -3.02 11.29
C GLY A 95 2.25 -4.27 10.62
N ALA A 96 3.28 -4.13 9.77
CA ALA A 96 3.95 -5.27 9.15
C ALA A 96 4.53 -6.22 10.21
N ALA A 97 5.22 -5.68 11.22
CA ALA A 97 5.77 -6.47 12.33
C ALA A 97 4.67 -7.15 13.16
N GLY A 98 3.59 -6.44 13.47
CA GLY A 98 2.48 -6.98 14.25
C GLY A 98 1.70 -8.09 13.55
N LEU A 99 1.59 -8.06 12.22
CA LEU A 99 0.99 -9.14 11.43
C LEU A 99 1.80 -10.44 11.49
N LEU A 100 3.13 -10.36 11.72
CA LEU A 100 3.98 -11.54 11.87
C LEU A 100 3.78 -12.23 13.23
N LEU A 101 3.24 -11.52 14.23
CA LEU A 101 3.04 -12.05 15.56
C LEU A 101 1.60 -12.61 15.68
N PRO A 102 1.39 -13.94 15.76
CA PRO A 102 0.05 -14.54 15.76
C PRO A 102 -0.86 -13.97 16.84
N ARG A 103 -0.30 -13.70 18.04
CA ARG A 103 -1.05 -13.14 19.19
C ARG A 103 -1.64 -11.76 18.90
N PHE A 104 -0.95 -10.93 18.10
CA PHE A 104 -1.34 -9.54 17.81
C PHE A 104 -1.95 -9.36 16.43
N ARG A 105 -1.95 -10.41 15.59
CA ARG A 105 -2.33 -10.35 14.19
C ARG A 105 -3.71 -9.72 13.98
N SER A 106 -4.72 -10.16 14.72
CA SER A 106 -6.08 -9.65 14.57
C SER A 106 -6.19 -8.18 14.98
N LEU A 107 -5.59 -7.79 16.11
CA LEU A 107 -5.56 -6.39 16.55
C LEU A 107 -4.82 -5.51 15.53
N THR A 108 -3.68 -5.97 15.07
CA THR A 108 -2.88 -5.26 14.07
C THR A 108 -3.64 -5.10 12.75
N GLY A 109 -4.36 -6.13 12.32
CA GLY A 109 -5.22 -6.06 11.14
C GLY A 109 -6.26 -4.94 11.25
N ILE A 110 -6.91 -4.82 12.41
CA ILE A 110 -7.87 -3.73 12.67
C ILE A 110 -7.18 -2.37 12.66
N CYS A 111 -6.02 -2.22 13.32
CA CYS A 111 -5.26 -0.97 13.32
C CYS A 111 -4.84 -0.54 11.90
N LEU A 112 -4.40 -1.47 11.06
CA LEU A 112 -4.05 -1.19 9.69
C LEU A 112 -5.27 -0.82 8.83
N ILE A 113 -6.43 -1.44 9.07
CA ILE A 113 -7.68 -1.04 8.41
C ILE A 113 -8.04 0.40 8.77
N VAL A 114 -7.96 0.76 10.05
CA VAL A 114 -8.21 2.14 10.51
C VAL A 114 -7.20 3.10 9.86
N LEU A 115 -5.93 2.73 9.80
CA LEU A 115 -4.90 3.52 9.12
C LEU A 115 -5.23 3.75 7.64
N LEU A 116 -5.61 2.70 6.91
CA LEU A 116 -6.01 2.82 5.50
C LEU A 116 -7.21 3.77 5.33
N ILE A 117 -8.21 3.68 6.20
CA ILE A 117 -9.38 4.58 6.18
C ILE A 117 -8.93 6.01 6.47
N ALA A 118 -8.05 6.23 7.44
CA ALA A 118 -7.51 7.55 7.78
C ALA A 118 -6.67 8.16 6.66
N LEU A 119 -6.01 7.35 5.83
CA LEU A 119 -5.25 7.80 4.67
C LEU A 119 -6.11 8.11 3.43
N PHE A 120 -7.39 7.71 3.44
CA PHE A 120 -8.28 7.92 2.27
C PHE A 120 -8.48 9.40 1.92
N PRO A 121 -8.67 10.34 2.86
CA PRO A 121 -8.74 11.77 2.54
C PRO A 121 -7.52 12.30 1.80
N ALA A 122 -6.31 11.85 2.14
CA ALA A 122 -5.08 12.21 1.41
C ALA A 122 -5.11 11.65 -0.02
N ASN A 123 -5.64 10.45 -0.22
CA ASN A 123 -5.81 9.85 -1.54
C ASN A 123 -6.81 10.64 -2.40
N VAL A 124 -7.91 11.10 -1.80
CA VAL A 124 -8.90 11.97 -2.48
C VAL A 124 -8.27 13.32 -2.83
N HIS A 125 -7.60 13.97 -1.87
CA HIS A 125 -6.93 15.24 -2.08
C HIS A 125 -5.89 15.18 -3.20
N ALA A 126 -5.09 14.10 -3.27
CA ALA A 126 -4.11 13.89 -4.32
C ALA A 126 -4.72 13.86 -5.73
N VAL A 127 -5.91 13.27 -5.87
CA VAL A 127 -6.64 13.24 -7.15
C VAL A 127 -7.19 14.62 -7.51
N LEU A 128 -7.80 15.31 -6.55
CA LEU A 128 -8.40 16.63 -6.75
C LEU A 128 -7.36 17.69 -7.11
N THR A 129 -6.16 17.62 -6.52
CA THR A 129 -5.07 18.59 -6.75
C THR A 129 -4.15 18.19 -7.90
N GLY A 130 -4.36 17.01 -8.52
CA GLY A 130 -3.47 16.52 -9.55
C GLY A 130 -2.05 16.23 -9.06
N ALA A 131 -1.89 15.88 -7.76
CA ALA A 131 -0.60 15.55 -7.18
C ALA A 131 0.11 14.46 -7.99
N ARG A 132 1.44 14.53 -8.03
CA ARG A 132 2.26 13.53 -8.72
C ARG A 132 2.95 12.63 -7.71
N LEU A 133 2.98 11.33 -8.02
CA LEU A 133 3.74 10.33 -7.29
C LEU A 133 4.78 9.72 -8.22
N ALA A 134 6.06 9.80 -7.88
CA ALA A 134 7.17 9.38 -8.72
C ALA A 134 7.13 10.00 -10.14
N GLY A 135 6.80 11.31 -10.21
CA GLY A 135 6.72 12.05 -11.47
C GLY A 135 5.47 11.78 -12.33
N ARG A 136 4.53 10.97 -11.86
CA ARG A 136 3.29 10.59 -12.57
C ARG A 136 2.06 11.10 -11.84
N PRO A 137 0.97 11.41 -12.56
CA PRO A 137 -0.26 11.87 -11.92
C PRO A 137 -0.80 10.79 -10.96
N ALA A 138 -1.41 11.24 -9.87
CA ALA A 138 -2.08 10.34 -8.93
C ALA A 138 -3.11 9.46 -9.65
N THR A 139 -3.19 8.18 -9.25
CA THR A 139 -4.18 7.25 -9.79
C THR A 139 -5.58 7.80 -9.60
N ALA A 140 -6.43 7.65 -10.60
CA ALA A 140 -7.83 8.09 -10.52
C ALA A 140 -8.56 7.44 -9.33
N LEU A 141 -9.48 8.17 -8.70
CA LEU A 141 -10.18 7.74 -7.49
C LEU A 141 -10.98 6.44 -7.69
N TRP A 142 -11.59 6.27 -8.88
CA TRP A 142 -12.35 5.08 -9.22
C TRP A 142 -11.52 3.78 -9.22
N LEU A 143 -10.18 3.91 -9.31
CA LEU A 143 -9.25 2.77 -9.20
C LEU A 143 -8.70 2.64 -7.77
N ARG A 144 -8.43 3.78 -7.10
CA ARG A 144 -7.91 3.79 -5.72
C ARG A 144 -8.91 3.26 -4.71
N ALA A 145 -10.19 3.62 -4.84
CA ALA A 145 -11.22 3.18 -3.90
C ALA A 145 -11.43 1.65 -3.92
N PRO A 146 -11.60 0.98 -5.08
CA PRO A 146 -11.65 -0.49 -5.11
C PRO A 146 -10.38 -1.15 -4.59
N MET A 147 -9.19 -0.60 -4.90
CA MET A 147 -7.92 -1.13 -4.37
C MET A 147 -7.89 -1.07 -2.85
N GLN A 148 -8.33 0.04 -2.25
CA GLN A 148 -8.38 0.19 -0.81
C GLN A 148 -9.38 -0.77 -0.17
N LEU A 149 -10.57 -0.95 -0.75
CA LEU A 149 -11.57 -1.91 -0.28
C LEU A 149 -11.03 -3.35 -0.34
N LEU A 150 -10.30 -3.69 -1.41
CA LEU A 150 -9.64 -4.98 -1.54
C LEU A 150 -8.59 -5.19 -0.43
N LEU A 151 -7.76 -4.19 -0.14
CA LEU A 151 -6.76 -4.26 0.94
C LEU A 151 -7.42 -4.42 2.32
N ILE A 152 -8.49 -3.67 2.58
CA ILE A 152 -9.27 -3.78 3.82
C ILE A 152 -9.86 -5.19 3.95
N GLY A 153 -10.47 -5.71 2.89
CA GLY A 153 -11.04 -7.06 2.86
C GLY A 153 -9.99 -8.15 3.09
N LEU A 154 -8.81 -8.02 2.45
CA LEU A 154 -7.70 -8.95 2.63
C LEU A 154 -7.13 -8.89 4.05
N LEU A 155 -6.95 -7.69 4.62
CA LEU A 155 -6.51 -7.54 6.01
C LEU A 155 -7.50 -8.19 6.97
N TRP A 156 -8.79 -7.91 6.80
CA TRP A 156 -9.83 -8.49 7.63
C TRP A 156 -9.85 -10.02 7.56
N TRP A 157 -9.78 -10.58 6.37
CA TRP A 157 -9.81 -12.01 6.15
C TRP A 157 -8.54 -12.72 6.64
N SER A 158 -7.35 -12.17 6.32
CA SER A 158 -6.08 -12.84 6.61
C SER A 158 -5.61 -12.67 8.05
N SER A 159 -6.00 -11.60 8.74
CA SER A 159 -5.60 -11.35 10.12
C SER A 159 -6.37 -12.17 11.16
N ARG A 160 -7.40 -12.89 10.75
CA ARG A 160 -8.23 -13.77 11.60
C ARG A 160 -7.88 -15.25 11.49
N ALA A 161 -6.82 -15.58 10.75
CA ALA A 161 -6.34 -16.95 10.54
C ALA A 161 -5.44 -17.42 11.69
#